data_496cf5c4149bd735b17f716cc8700c49
#
_entry.id   496cf5c4149bd735b17f716cc8700c49
#
_cell.length_a   1.000
_cell.length_b   1.000
_cell.length_c   1.000
_cell.angle_alpha   90.00
_cell.angle_beta   90.00
_cell.angle_gamma   90.00
#
_symmetry.space_group_name_H-M   'P 1'
#
loop_
_entity.id
_entity.type
_entity.pdbx_description
1 polymer ?
#
loop_
_entity_poly.entity_id
_entity_poly.type
_entity_poly.pdbx_seq_one_letter_code
_entity_poly.pdbx_strand_id
1 'polypeptide(L)'
;VAAEVLRVLPPPYRPDEIALREGFAAAMIPGRLDQRGKWLFDVAHNPDGVAALCKAIEALPPRRPVHALVSILGDKPWPEMLVQLDRVVEKGVLTVTPSAEGRRWDLEWLRRWLRDPDRPPARAHWQLVPDFTEALERVQQGAGTVLVTGSFHTVGDVMEVLGFQPV
;
A
#
# COMPACT_ATOMS: atom_id res chain seq x y z
N VAL A 1 17.96 12.49 -1.43
CA VAL A 1 18.61 12.29 -2.74
C VAL A 1 18.06 13.26 -3.78
N ALA A 2 16.74 13.29 -4.12
CA ALA A 2 16.21 14.17 -5.17
C ALA A 2 16.52 15.66 -4.91
N ALA A 3 16.30 16.14 -3.68
CA ALA A 3 16.63 17.51 -3.31
C ALA A 3 18.11 17.85 -3.52
N GLU A 4 19.02 16.93 -3.19
CA GLU A 4 20.45 17.14 -3.41
C GLU A 4 20.80 17.20 -4.90
N VAL A 5 20.19 16.34 -5.72
CA VAL A 5 20.36 16.42 -7.17
C VAL A 5 19.93 17.75 -7.71
N LEU A 6 18.76 18.28 -7.29
CA LEU A 6 18.27 19.57 -7.74
C LEU A 6 19.17 20.74 -7.31
N ARG A 7 19.78 20.67 -6.12
CA ARG A 7 20.70 21.70 -5.61
C ARG A 7 22.02 21.79 -6.37
N VAL A 8 22.49 20.69 -6.97
CA VAL A 8 23.74 20.67 -7.73
C VAL A 8 23.56 20.91 -9.24
N LEU A 9 22.34 21.12 -9.72
CA LEU A 9 22.09 21.45 -11.12
C LEU A 9 22.74 22.81 -11.49
N PRO A 10 23.24 22.95 -12.72
CA PRO A 10 23.75 24.25 -13.19
C PRO A 10 22.59 25.25 -13.38
N PRO A 11 22.83 26.56 -13.24
CA PRO A 11 21.87 27.56 -13.69
C PRO A 11 21.61 27.41 -15.20
N PRO A 12 20.36 27.63 -15.68
CA PRO A 12 19.16 28.10 -15.02
C PRO A 12 18.29 26.98 -14.39
N TYR A 13 18.77 25.74 -14.36
CA TYR A 13 17.98 24.55 -13.95
C TYR A 13 17.95 24.32 -12.43
N ARG A 14 18.76 25.08 -11.68
CA ARG A 14 18.78 25.00 -10.22
C ARG A 14 17.62 25.77 -9.64
N PRO A 15 16.65 25.11 -8.95
CA PRO A 15 15.62 25.82 -8.22
C PRO A 15 16.21 26.52 -6.99
N ASP A 16 15.61 27.63 -6.57
CA ASP A 16 15.86 28.17 -5.24
C ASP A 16 15.19 27.31 -4.14
N GLU A 17 15.49 27.58 -2.87
CA GLU A 17 14.97 26.77 -1.76
C GLU A 17 13.44 26.90 -1.59
N ILE A 18 12.83 28.01 -2.03
CA ILE A 18 11.38 28.21 -1.99
C ILE A 18 10.74 27.32 -3.04
N ALA A 19 11.17 27.42 -4.29
CA ALA A 19 10.67 26.59 -5.40
C ALA A 19 10.90 25.10 -5.15
N LEU A 20 12.04 24.74 -4.54
CA LEU A 20 12.33 23.35 -4.16
C LEU A 20 11.30 22.83 -3.14
N ARG A 21 11.04 23.61 -2.09
CA ARG A 21 10.10 23.25 -1.03
C ARG A 21 8.66 23.17 -1.56
N GLU A 22 8.23 24.16 -2.31
CA GLU A 22 6.90 24.19 -2.91
C GLU A 22 6.70 23.05 -3.91
N GLY A 23 7.70 22.80 -4.77
CA GLY A 23 7.68 21.71 -5.73
C GLY A 23 7.56 20.33 -5.05
N PHE A 24 8.31 20.08 -3.98
CA PHE A 24 8.17 18.84 -3.21
C PHE A 24 6.83 18.74 -2.47
N ALA A 25 6.32 19.83 -1.94
CA ALA A 25 5.02 19.85 -1.26
C ALA A 25 3.84 19.61 -2.23
N ALA A 26 3.98 20.08 -3.48
CA ALA A 26 2.99 19.88 -4.53
C ALA A 26 3.14 18.56 -5.31
N ALA A 27 4.29 17.89 -5.18
CA ALA A 27 4.56 16.66 -5.92
C ALA A 27 3.63 15.53 -5.47
N MET A 28 2.81 15.06 -6.40
CA MET A 28 1.96 13.89 -6.22
C MET A 28 2.36 12.82 -7.22
N ILE A 29 2.56 11.60 -6.73
CA ILE A 29 2.86 10.44 -7.57
C ILE A 29 1.71 9.46 -7.37
N PRO A 30 0.93 9.13 -8.42
CA PRO A 30 -0.14 8.16 -8.30
C PRO A 30 0.31 6.85 -7.66
N GLY A 31 -0.44 6.38 -6.65
CA GLY A 31 -0.10 5.16 -5.92
C GLY A 31 1.15 5.27 -5.02
N ARG A 32 1.58 6.47 -4.64
CA ARG A 32 2.64 6.69 -3.63
C ARG A 32 2.11 7.61 -2.54
N LEU A 33 1.65 7.01 -1.41
CA LEU A 33 0.92 7.72 -0.34
C LEU A 33 -0.21 8.60 -0.90
N ASP A 34 -0.84 8.12 -1.97
CA ASP A 34 -1.85 8.84 -2.74
C ASP A 34 -3.20 8.76 -2.00
N GLN A 35 -3.57 9.85 -1.35
CA GLN A 35 -4.80 9.94 -0.56
C GLN A 35 -5.95 10.49 -1.40
N ARG A 36 -7.00 9.67 -1.58
CA ARG A 36 -8.24 10.04 -2.31
C ARG A 36 -9.48 9.77 -1.45
N GLY A 37 -9.95 10.77 -0.74
CA GLY A 37 -11.03 10.62 0.24
C GLY A 37 -10.61 9.66 1.37
N LYS A 38 -11.37 8.57 1.57
CA LYS A 38 -11.02 7.53 2.56
C LYS A 38 -9.95 6.53 2.07
N TRP A 39 -9.58 6.58 0.78
CA TRP A 39 -8.64 5.65 0.17
C TRP A 39 -7.22 6.18 0.28
N LEU A 40 -6.29 5.33 0.71
CA LEU A 40 -4.85 5.57 0.70
C LEU A 40 -4.20 4.52 -0.18
N PHE A 41 -3.62 4.92 -1.30
CA PHE A 41 -2.96 4.05 -2.26
C PHE A 41 -1.46 4.10 -2.11
N ASP A 42 -0.83 2.94 -1.99
CA ASP A 42 0.63 2.84 -2.02
C ASP A 42 1.10 1.53 -2.66
N VAL A 43 1.95 1.63 -3.68
CA VAL A 43 2.46 0.49 -4.45
C VAL A 43 3.66 -0.21 -3.79
N ALA A 44 3.81 -0.14 -2.48
CA ALA A 44 4.83 -0.90 -1.75
C ALA A 44 4.70 -2.39 -2.07
N HIS A 45 5.78 -2.99 -2.59
CA HIS A 45 5.80 -4.35 -3.15
C HIS A 45 7.02 -5.17 -2.72
N ASN A 46 7.76 -4.68 -1.74
CA ASN A 46 8.90 -5.34 -1.09
C ASN A 46 9.00 -4.88 0.37
N PRO A 47 9.79 -5.56 1.23
CA PRO A 47 9.89 -5.22 2.64
C PRO A 47 10.32 -3.78 2.92
N ASP A 48 11.28 -3.26 2.18
CA ASP A 48 11.77 -1.88 2.37
C ASP A 48 10.69 -0.84 2.03
N GLY A 49 9.93 -1.08 0.95
CA GLY A 49 8.80 -0.24 0.56
C GLY A 49 7.71 -0.25 1.62
N VAL A 50 7.37 -1.43 2.16
CA VAL A 50 6.38 -1.55 3.24
C VAL A 50 6.88 -0.89 4.53
N ALA A 51 8.18 -1.03 4.87
CA ALA A 51 8.75 -0.34 6.02
C ALA A 51 8.65 1.19 5.89
N ALA A 52 8.91 1.73 4.69
CA ALA A 52 8.76 3.15 4.41
C ALA A 52 7.30 3.61 4.51
N LEU A 53 6.36 2.83 3.95
CA LEU A 53 4.91 3.07 4.06
C LEU A 53 4.46 3.10 5.54
N CYS A 54 4.84 2.10 6.33
CA CYS A 54 4.49 2.04 7.76
C CYS A 54 5.02 3.27 8.51
N LYS A 55 6.28 3.67 8.28
CA LYS A 55 6.84 4.89 8.87
C LYS A 55 6.07 6.15 8.49
N ALA A 56 5.64 6.26 7.24
CA ALA A 56 4.85 7.40 6.79
C ALA A 56 3.46 7.45 7.46
N ILE A 57 2.78 6.30 7.59
CA ILE A 57 1.49 6.18 8.30
C ILE A 57 1.65 6.51 9.79
N GLU A 58 2.74 6.07 10.44
CA GLU A 58 3.04 6.39 11.84
C GLU A 58 3.32 7.88 12.05
N ALA A 59 4.03 8.52 11.11
CA ALA A 59 4.38 9.95 11.17
C ALA A 59 3.19 10.87 10.88
N LEU A 60 2.30 10.48 9.97
CA LEU A 60 1.10 11.21 9.56
C LEU A 60 -0.10 10.27 9.62
N PRO A 61 -0.63 9.98 10.84
CA PRO A 61 -1.67 8.97 11.00
C PRO A 61 -2.95 9.33 10.25
N PRO A 62 -3.43 8.45 9.35
CA PRO A 62 -4.71 8.64 8.69
C PRO A 62 -5.88 8.38 9.66
N ARG A 63 -7.09 8.69 9.20
CA ARG A 63 -8.30 8.45 10.01
C ARG A 63 -8.46 6.98 10.35
N ARG A 64 -8.56 6.67 11.65
CA ARG A 64 -8.76 5.30 12.16
C ARG A 64 -10.25 4.86 12.12
N PRO A 65 -10.55 3.54 12.07
CA PRO A 65 -9.58 2.45 11.89
C PRO A 65 -9.03 2.37 10.46
N VAL A 66 -7.79 1.90 10.32
CA VAL A 66 -7.18 1.62 9.02
C VAL A 66 -7.45 0.17 8.64
N HIS A 67 -8.20 -0.04 7.58
CA HIS A 67 -8.36 -1.36 6.97
C HIS A 67 -7.47 -1.45 5.73
N ALA A 68 -6.84 -2.61 5.50
CA ALA A 68 -5.97 -2.78 4.32
C ALA A 68 -6.54 -3.82 3.36
N LEU A 69 -6.60 -3.48 2.07
CA LEU A 69 -6.73 -4.43 0.97
C LEU A 69 -5.34 -4.73 0.42
N VAL A 70 -4.93 -5.98 0.50
CA VAL A 70 -3.57 -6.39 0.16
C VAL A 70 -3.57 -7.56 -0.82
N SER A 71 -2.81 -7.40 -1.90
CA SER A 71 -2.42 -8.49 -2.77
C SER A 71 -0.97 -8.32 -3.19
N ILE A 72 -0.14 -9.30 -2.82
CA ILE A 72 1.30 -9.29 -3.07
C ILE A 72 1.61 -10.38 -4.10
N LEU A 73 2.55 -10.13 -4.99
CA LEU A 73 2.98 -11.13 -5.96
C LEU A 73 3.69 -12.30 -5.27
N GLY A 74 3.45 -13.52 -5.75
CA GLY A 74 3.93 -14.75 -5.10
C GLY A 74 5.46 -14.89 -5.04
N ASP A 75 6.19 -14.17 -5.90
CA ASP A 75 7.65 -14.12 -5.93
C ASP A 75 8.27 -13.17 -4.88
N LYS A 76 7.45 -12.51 -4.07
CA LYS A 76 7.89 -11.55 -3.04
C LYS A 76 7.92 -12.18 -1.63
N PRO A 77 8.72 -11.65 -0.72
CA PRO A 77 8.76 -12.10 0.68
C PRO A 77 7.53 -11.57 1.45
N TRP A 78 6.33 -11.95 0.97
CA TRP A 78 5.05 -11.46 1.47
C TRP A 78 4.79 -11.75 2.97
N PRO A 79 5.30 -12.83 3.62
CA PRO A 79 5.11 -13.02 5.04
C PRO A 79 5.71 -11.88 5.87
N GLU A 80 6.94 -11.47 5.53
CA GLU A 80 7.62 -10.35 6.18
C GLU A 80 6.86 -9.03 5.97
N MET A 81 6.35 -8.80 4.76
CA MET A 81 5.57 -7.61 4.42
C MET A 81 4.27 -7.53 5.23
N LEU A 82 3.55 -8.67 5.40
CA LEU A 82 2.33 -8.72 6.21
C LEU A 82 2.60 -8.46 7.69
N VAL A 83 3.70 -9.01 8.24
CA VAL A 83 4.12 -8.75 9.62
C VAL A 83 4.42 -7.26 9.85
N GLN A 84 5.01 -6.58 8.87
CA GLN A 84 5.26 -5.14 8.97
C GLN A 84 3.96 -4.33 8.91
N LEU A 85 3.05 -4.65 7.97
CA LEU A 85 1.75 -3.99 7.83
C LEU A 85 0.88 -4.12 9.10
N ASP A 86 1.02 -5.22 9.82
CA ASP A 86 0.28 -5.48 11.07
C ASP A 86 0.45 -4.38 12.14
N ARG A 87 1.50 -3.56 12.03
CA ARG A 87 1.77 -2.45 12.96
C ARG A 87 0.82 -1.28 12.78
N VAL A 88 0.31 -1.07 11.57
CA VAL A 88 -0.43 0.14 11.17
C VAL A 88 -1.87 -0.12 10.76
N VAL A 89 -2.28 -1.40 10.68
CA VAL A 89 -3.59 -1.86 10.21
C VAL A 89 -4.37 -2.49 11.37
N GLU A 90 -5.67 -2.25 11.46
CA GLU A 90 -6.57 -2.93 12.41
C GLU A 90 -7.27 -4.14 11.78
N LYS A 91 -7.58 -4.06 10.48
CA LYS A 91 -8.20 -5.16 9.74
C LYS A 91 -7.55 -5.30 8.36
N GLY A 92 -7.13 -6.51 8.00
CA GLY A 92 -6.56 -6.79 6.69
C GLY A 92 -7.43 -7.76 5.88
N VAL A 93 -7.66 -7.44 4.63
CA VAL A 93 -8.30 -8.30 3.64
C VAL A 93 -7.26 -8.68 2.58
N LEU A 94 -6.92 -9.96 2.54
CA LEU A 94 -5.99 -10.54 1.57
C LEU A 94 -6.79 -11.06 0.39
N THR A 95 -6.42 -10.71 -0.83
CA THR A 95 -7.17 -11.07 -2.04
C THR A 95 -6.24 -11.44 -3.19
N VAL A 96 -6.84 -11.78 -4.32
CA VAL A 96 -6.14 -12.01 -5.58
C VAL A 96 -6.50 -10.89 -6.55
N THR A 97 -5.50 -10.10 -6.94
CA THR A 97 -5.70 -9.03 -7.92
C THR A 97 -5.86 -9.60 -9.33
N PRO A 98 -6.87 -9.16 -10.11
CA PRO A 98 -7.17 -9.72 -11.43
C PRO A 98 -6.00 -9.64 -12.42
N SER A 99 -5.36 -8.46 -12.52
CA SER A 99 -4.30 -8.21 -13.52
C SER A 99 -2.96 -8.91 -13.24
N ALA A 100 -2.77 -9.50 -12.03
CA ALA A 100 -1.50 -10.16 -11.67
C ALA A 100 -1.34 -11.58 -12.23
N GLU A 101 -2.11 -12.01 -13.23
CA GLU A 101 -2.09 -13.34 -13.86
C GLU A 101 -0.83 -14.18 -13.51
N GLY A 102 -0.50 -15.25 -13.78
CA GLY A 102 0.73 -16.05 -13.54
C GLY A 102 1.69 -15.69 -12.37
N ARG A 103 1.50 -14.55 -11.69
CA ARG A 103 2.33 -14.08 -10.56
C ARG A 103 1.57 -13.98 -9.23
N ARG A 104 0.36 -14.48 -9.18
CA ARG A 104 -0.45 -14.48 -7.95
C ARG A 104 0.21 -15.32 -6.86
N TRP A 105 0.03 -14.90 -5.61
CA TRP A 105 0.47 -15.73 -4.47
C TRP A 105 -0.33 -17.02 -4.33
N ASP A 106 0.27 -18.05 -3.75
CA ASP A 106 -0.39 -19.33 -3.50
C ASP A 106 -1.38 -19.20 -2.34
N LEU A 107 -2.67 -19.35 -2.65
CA LEU A 107 -3.76 -19.22 -1.67
C LEU A 107 -3.73 -20.33 -0.60
N GLU A 108 -3.26 -21.53 -0.93
CA GLU A 108 -3.16 -22.62 0.06
C GLU A 108 -2.00 -22.36 1.03
N TRP A 109 -0.88 -21.85 0.54
CA TRP A 109 0.21 -21.42 1.40
C TRP A 109 -0.21 -20.25 2.30
N LEU A 110 -0.93 -19.27 1.75
CA LEU A 110 -1.46 -18.15 2.51
C LEU A 110 -2.45 -18.58 3.60
N ARG A 111 -3.36 -19.54 3.29
CA ARG A 111 -4.28 -20.11 4.28
C ARG A 111 -3.54 -20.84 5.40
N ARG A 112 -2.51 -21.61 5.08
CA ARG A 112 -1.66 -22.30 6.07
C ARG A 112 -0.96 -21.29 6.97
N TRP A 113 -0.34 -20.27 6.37
CA TRP A 113 0.36 -19.22 7.12
C TRP A 113 -0.58 -18.45 8.07
N LEU A 114 -1.81 -18.14 7.65
CA LEU A 114 -2.80 -17.48 8.51
C LEU A 114 -3.22 -18.33 9.72
N ARG A 115 -3.11 -19.67 9.63
CA ARG A 115 -3.45 -20.62 10.70
C ARG A 115 -2.24 -21.11 11.49
N ASP A 116 -1.05 -20.72 11.10
CA ASP A 116 0.18 -21.16 11.73
C ASP A 116 0.28 -20.62 13.16
N PRO A 117 0.34 -21.52 14.18
CA PRO A 117 0.47 -21.08 15.58
C PRO A 117 1.82 -20.44 15.90
N ASP A 118 2.86 -20.74 15.09
CA ASP A 118 4.20 -20.19 15.25
C ASP A 118 4.37 -18.85 14.54
N ARG A 119 3.33 -18.38 13.85
CA ARG A 119 3.32 -17.04 13.23
C ARG A 119 3.47 -15.96 14.31
N PRO A 120 4.24 -14.88 14.04
CA PRO A 120 4.24 -13.71 14.93
C PRO A 120 2.82 -13.28 15.27
N PRO A 121 2.52 -12.98 16.55
CA PRO A 121 1.18 -12.60 16.96
C PRO A 121 0.74 -11.33 16.21
N ALA A 122 -0.37 -11.45 15.50
CA ALA A 122 -0.93 -10.33 14.73
C ALA A 122 -1.78 -9.43 15.62
N ARG A 123 -1.65 -8.10 15.44
CA ARG A 123 -2.54 -7.10 16.05
C ARG A 123 -3.78 -6.91 15.18
N ALA A 124 -3.60 -6.95 13.85
CA ALA A 124 -4.68 -6.82 12.90
C ALA A 124 -5.47 -8.12 12.75
N HIS A 125 -6.75 -7.98 12.48
CA HIS A 125 -7.59 -9.11 12.09
C HIS A 125 -7.45 -9.36 10.58
N TRP A 126 -6.67 -10.37 10.19
CA TRP A 126 -6.44 -10.76 8.81
C TRP A 126 -7.45 -11.80 8.35
N GLN A 127 -8.04 -11.59 7.17
CA GLN A 127 -8.92 -12.55 6.51
C GLN A 127 -8.55 -12.71 5.03
N LEU A 128 -8.70 -13.92 4.51
CA LEU A 128 -8.52 -14.21 3.09
C LEU A 128 -9.88 -14.20 2.40
N VAL A 129 -10.03 -13.34 1.42
CA VAL A 129 -11.20 -13.21 0.53
C VAL A 129 -10.68 -13.25 -0.91
N PRO A 130 -10.64 -14.44 -1.56
CA PRO A 130 -10.05 -14.59 -2.89
C PRO A 130 -10.76 -13.79 -3.98
N ASP A 131 -12.09 -13.66 -3.89
CA ASP A 131 -12.84 -12.84 -4.83
C ASP A 131 -12.52 -11.35 -4.62
N PHE A 132 -12.06 -10.71 -5.68
CA PHE A 132 -11.57 -9.33 -5.63
C PHE A 132 -12.69 -8.32 -5.33
N THR A 133 -13.85 -8.51 -5.94
CA THR A 133 -15.00 -7.63 -5.75
C THR A 133 -15.54 -7.73 -4.31
N GLU A 134 -15.70 -8.95 -3.81
CA GLU A 134 -16.10 -9.19 -2.43
C GLU A 134 -15.07 -8.62 -1.44
N ALA A 135 -13.78 -8.80 -1.73
CA ALA A 135 -12.70 -8.25 -0.89
C ALA A 135 -12.76 -6.72 -0.80
N LEU A 136 -13.01 -6.06 -1.94
CA LEU A 136 -13.16 -4.62 -2.03
C LEU A 136 -14.38 -4.10 -1.26
N GLU A 137 -15.48 -4.81 -1.27
CA GLU A 137 -16.66 -4.49 -0.46
C GLU A 137 -16.40 -4.67 1.04
N ARG A 138 -15.77 -5.78 1.42
CA ARG A 138 -15.50 -6.12 2.83
C ARG A 138 -14.52 -5.16 3.49
N VAL A 139 -13.47 -4.75 2.80
CA VAL A 139 -12.45 -3.87 3.38
C VAL A 139 -13.01 -2.49 3.74
N GLN A 140 -14.02 -2.03 3.02
CA GLN A 140 -14.64 -0.72 3.24
C GLN A 140 -15.51 -0.64 4.50
N GLN A 141 -16.01 -1.78 4.98
CA GLN A 141 -16.97 -1.83 6.09
C GLN A 141 -16.34 -1.36 7.41
N GLY A 142 -16.81 -0.22 7.91
CA GLY A 142 -16.33 0.36 9.16
C GLY A 142 -14.95 1.02 9.10
N ALA A 143 -14.34 1.11 7.92
CA ALA A 143 -13.04 1.75 7.76
C ALA A 143 -13.13 3.27 7.89
N GLY A 144 -12.22 3.88 8.65
CA GLY A 144 -11.93 5.30 8.60
C GLY A 144 -11.04 5.62 7.40
N THR A 145 -10.05 4.75 7.15
CA THR A 145 -9.19 4.77 5.96
C THR A 145 -9.07 3.37 5.39
N VAL A 146 -9.09 3.26 4.07
CA VAL A 146 -8.82 2.01 3.34
C VAL A 146 -7.45 2.14 2.67
N LEU A 147 -6.46 1.45 3.21
CA LEU A 147 -5.14 1.30 2.60
C LEU A 147 -5.20 0.23 1.51
N VAL A 148 -4.78 0.56 0.29
CA VAL A 148 -4.62 -0.38 -0.82
C VAL A 148 -3.14 -0.51 -1.14
N THR A 149 -2.57 -1.72 -0.99
CA THR A 149 -1.11 -1.91 -1.14
C THR A 149 -0.73 -3.35 -1.50
N GLY A 150 0.56 -3.59 -1.70
CA GLY A 150 1.18 -4.88 -1.94
C GLY A 150 1.69 -5.07 -3.37
N SER A 151 1.17 -4.37 -4.35
CA SER A 151 1.68 -4.36 -5.72
C SER A 151 1.10 -3.21 -6.56
N PHE A 152 1.77 -2.91 -7.69
CA PHE A 152 1.20 -2.01 -8.71
C PHE A 152 -0.12 -2.56 -9.27
N HIS A 153 -0.22 -3.88 -9.45
CA HIS A 153 -1.45 -4.54 -9.90
C HIS A 153 -2.61 -4.25 -8.96
N THR A 154 -2.42 -4.43 -7.66
CA THR A 154 -3.47 -4.23 -6.65
C THR A 154 -3.98 -2.79 -6.64
N VAL A 155 -3.06 -1.83 -6.67
CA VAL A 155 -3.40 -0.41 -6.69
C VAL A 155 -4.10 -0.04 -7.99
N GLY A 156 -3.58 -0.49 -9.15
CA GLY A 156 -4.16 -0.23 -10.46
C GLY A 156 -5.58 -0.79 -10.58
N ASP A 157 -5.78 -2.06 -10.27
CA ASP A 157 -7.09 -2.72 -10.37
C ASP A 157 -8.15 -2.03 -9.46
N VAL A 158 -7.77 -1.64 -8.23
CA VAL A 158 -8.69 -0.91 -7.34
C VAL A 158 -8.99 0.50 -7.87
N MET A 159 -7.98 1.22 -8.35
CA MET A 159 -8.19 2.54 -8.94
C MET A 159 -9.13 2.47 -10.15
N GLU A 160 -8.98 1.47 -11.01
CA GLU A 160 -9.84 1.24 -12.16
C GLU A 160 -11.29 0.99 -11.75
N VAL A 161 -11.53 0.07 -10.80
CA VAL A 161 -12.89 -0.24 -10.28
C VAL A 161 -13.56 0.99 -9.65
N LEU A 162 -12.78 1.85 -8.98
CA LEU A 162 -13.29 3.05 -8.33
C LEU A 162 -13.39 4.27 -9.27
N GLY A 163 -13.00 4.12 -10.53
CA GLY A 163 -13.01 5.21 -11.52
C GLY A 163 -11.97 6.30 -11.24
N PHE A 164 -10.92 5.99 -10.49
CA PHE A 164 -9.81 6.90 -10.29
C PHE A 164 -8.86 6.83 -11.49
N GLN A 165 -8.69 7.94 -12.20
CA GLN A 165 -7.69 8.04 -13.24
C GLN A 165 -6.30 8.25 -12.60
N PRO A 166 -5.23 7.58 -13.07
CA PRO A 166 -3.87 7.99 -12.77
C PRO A 166 -3.67 9.42 -13.30
N VAL A 167 -3.14 10.30 -12.46
CA VAL A 167 -2.83 11.69 -12.82
C VAL A 167 -1.57 11.76 -13.66
#